data_d0bd0decc5376841f01a4fc06fa6b393
#
_entry.id   d0bd0decc5376841f01a4fc06fa6b393
#
_cell.length_a   1.000
_cell.length_b   1.000
_cell.length_c   1.000
_cell.angle_alpha   90.00
_cell.angle_beta   90.00
_cell.angle_gamma   90.00
#
_symmetry.space_group_name_H-M   'P 1'
#
loop_
_entity.id
_entity.type
_entity.pdbx_description
1 polymer ?
#
loop_
_entity_poly.entity_id
_entity_poly.type
_entity_poly.pdbx_seq_one_letter_code
_entity_poly.pdbx_strand_id
1 'polypeptide(L)'
;MPILPEKRRTGMRKRLFCTALSILVGGYCLSGTSMAQDSTPILDRGEGAWSSSVLADGLDYPWDIVRDGERVILTEKAGTLVIIEGGNVQRSTLQTSDPLRTEGGAGLLGIALAPDFADSGRAFVYYSYSSGSEPANRVVAARFDGNTWRETAVLVDAIPGHRLYNGGRIAIGPDDHLYVTTGWTENYERPQDLQSLAGKVLRLTLAGGVPEDNPFQGSFVYSYGHRNPQGLAWNGEGELFVAEHGQAALDEINLIAPGANYGWPIISGDEAQEGMQPPFVHSGGDTWAPSGIAFAGNELLVTALQGRGLYVLDRQDRTLEPVVSLGERVRHVLPIDDDLLLITSNRSPRGQGPSKDRLVRLSAQN
;
A
#
# COMPACT_ATOMS: atom_id res chain seq x y z
N MET A 1 -34.06 59.87 26.41
CA MET A 1 -33.87 61.00 27.37
C MET A 1 -33.83 60.45 28.80
N PRO A 2 -32.96 60.85 29.69
CA PRO A 2 -31.59 61.45 29.54
C PRO A 2 -30.50 60.64 30.28
N ILE A 3 -29.26 60.69 29.82
CA ILE A 3 -28.12 61.55 30.29
C ILE A 3 -27.35 60.98 31.50
N LEU A 4 -26.08 60.74 31.23
CA LEU A 4 -24.85 60.56 32.05
C LEU A 4 -24.76 61.46 33.32
N PRO A 5 -23.83 61.22 34.27
CA PRO A 5 -22.43 61.48 33.97
C PRO A 5 -21.36 60.61 34.71
N GLU A 6 -20.20 60.74 34.15
CA GLU A 6 -18.81 60.58 34.58
C GLU A 6 -18.45 60.95 36.02
N LYS A 7 -17.51 60.23 36.66
CA LYS A 7 -16.51 60.83 37.59
C LYS A 7 -15.17 60.09 37.59
N ARG A 8 -14.14 60.83 37.14
CA ARG A 8 -12.73 60.60 37.36
C ARG A 8 -12.38 60.70 38.86
N ARG A 9 -11.39 59.91 39.29
CA ARG A 9 -10.41 60.37 40.30
C ARG A 9 -9.05 59.70 40.11
N THR A 10 -8.10 60.55 40.04
CA THR A 10 -6.63 60.48 40.05
C THR A 10 -6.04 60.02 41.39
N GLY A 11 -4.88 59.39 41.37
CA GLY A 11 -4.05 59.16 42.57
C GLY A 11 -2.82 58.23 42.30
N MET A 12 -1.79 58.78 41.81
CA MET A 12 -0.45 59.06 42.35
C MET A 12 0.43 57.86 42.82
N ARG A 13 1.45 57.65 42.01
CA ARG A 13 2.86 57.17 42.19
C ARG A 13 3.31 56.64 43.56
N LYS A 14 3.90 55.42 43.53
CA LYS A 14 5.19 55.18 44.27
C LYS A 14 6.10 54.28 43.42
N ARG A 15 7.29 54.80 43.12
CA ARG A 15 8.43 54.09 42.53
C ARG A 15 9.10 53.25 43.63
N LEU A 16 9.34 51.98 43.37
CA LEU A 16 10.37 51.18 44.07
C LEU A 16 11.40 50.73 43.05
N PHE A 17 12.64 51.16 43.25
CA PHE A 17 13.81 50.64 42.56
C PHE A 17 14.14 49.28 43.17
N CYS A 18 14.21 48.24 42.36
CA CYS A 18 14.93 47.03 42.65
C CYS A 18 15.90 46.76 41.54
N THR A 19 17.17 46.85 41.89
CA THR A 19 18.33 46.47 41.07
C THR A 19 18.30 44.95 40.85
N ALA A 20 18.13 44.53 39.63
CA ALA A 20 18.28 43.12 39.24
C ALA A 20 19.61 42.92 38.53
N LEU A 21 20.43 42.10 39.13
CA LEU A 21 21.72 41.61 38.67
C LEU A 21 21.49 40.69 37.44
N SER A 22 21.94 41.14 36.27
CA SER A 22 21.88 40.36 35.04
C SER A 22 23.01 39.35 34.98
N ILE A 23 22.69 38.08 35.17
CA ILE A 23 23.61 36.98 34.86
C ILE A 23 23.39 36.63 33.37
N LEU A 24 24.36 36.97 32.53
CA LEU A 24 24.45 36.51 31.14
C LEU A 24 24.83 35.00 31.17
N VAL A 25 23.87 34.13 31.00
CA VAL A 25 24.12 32.74 30.58
C VAL A 25 24.12 32.75 29.06
N GLY A 26 25.30 32.67 28.47
CA GLY A 26 25.49 32.49 27.04
C GLY A 26 25.00 31.08 26.63
N GLY A 27 23.72 30.97 26.20
CA GLY A 27 23.21 29.81 25.53
C GLY A 27 23.68 29.79 24.09
N TYR A 28 24.65 28.96 23.77
CA TYR A 28 24.94 28.59 22.39
C TYR A 28 23.75 27.77 21.88
N CYS A 29 22.81 28.43 21.17
CA CYS A 29 21.91 27.73 20.26
C CYS A 29 22.73 27.19 19.09
N LEU A 30 23.15 25.95 19.18
CA LEU A 30 23.50 25.19 17.99
C LEU A 30 22.19 24.97 17.22
N SER A 31 21.87 25.88 16.31
CA SER A 31 20.94 25.65 15.23
C SER A 31 21.58 24.58 14.33
N GLY A 32 21.32 23.32 14.65
CA GLY A 32 21.51 22.22 13.72
C GLY A 32 20.57 22.44 12.56
N THR A 33 21.04 23.13 11.51
CA THR A 33 20.44 22.98 10.18
C THR A 33 20.68 21.54 9.78
N SER A 34 19.67 20.70 9.95
CA SER A 34 19.55 19.46 9.21
C SER A 34 19.57 19.89 7.74
N MET A 35 20.71 19.74 7.11
CA MET A 35 20.80 19.73 5.65
C MET A 35 19.99 18.51 5.24
N ALA A 36 18.76 18.73 4.79
CA ALA A 36 18.09 17.74 3.96
C ALA A 36 19.09 17.49 2.82
N GLN A 37 19.62 16.28 2.74
CA GLN A 37 20.33 15.84 1.55
C GLN A 37 19.33 15.97 0.41
N ASP A 38 19.58 16.92 -0.48
CA ASP A 38 18.85 17.11 -1.73
C ASP A 38 19.19 15.87 -2.59
N SER A 39 18.48 14.76 -2.33
CA SER A 39 18.64 13.57 -3.14
C SER A 39 18.01 13.86 -4.50
N THR A 40 18.78 13.68 -5.58
CA THR A 40 18.25 13.78 -6.94
C THR A 40 16.98 12.93 -7.05
N PRO A 41 15.85 13.48 -7.54
CA PRO A 41 14.62 12.71 -7.74
C PRO A 41 14.85 11.44 -8.54
N ILE A 42 14.09 10.40 -8.27
CA ILE A 42 14.21 9.10 -8.97
C ILE A 42 13.90 9.29 -10.46
N LEU A 43 12.92 10.11 -10.78
CA LEU A 43 12.54 10.46 -12.15
C LEU A 43 13.70 11.07 -12.96
N ASP A 44 14.56 11.85 -12.30
CA ASP A 44 15.71 12.51 -12.93
C ASP A 44 16.95 11.61 -13.03
N ARG A 45 16.90 10.40 -12.46
CA ARG A 45 18.00 9.43 -12.51
C ARG A 45 17.84 8.56 -13.75
N GLY A 46 18.88 8.43 -14.55
CA GLY A 46 18.90 7.49 -15.70
C GLY A 46 18.94 6.01 -15.25
N GLU A 47 18.62 5.10 -16.16
CA GLU A 47 18.65 3.64 -15.89
C GLU A 47 19.98 3.13 -15.31
N GLY A 48 21.11 3.76 -15.62
CA GLY A 48 22.44 3.43 -15.10
C GLY A 48 22.74 3.90 -13.68
N ALA A 49 21.81 4.63 -13.03
CA ALA A 49 22.00 5.21 -11.71
C ALA A 49 21.83 4.22 -10.54
N TRP A 50 21.53 2.96 -10.83
CA TRP A 50 21.22 1.96 -9.81
C TRP A 50 22.17 0.77 -9.86
N SER A 51 22.70 0.37 -8.71
CA SER A 51 23.33 -0.94 -8.51
C SER A 51 22.33 -1.90 -7.89
N SER A 52 22.39 -3.18 -8.29
CA SER A 52 21.51 -4.20 -7.74
C SER A 52 22.29 -5.28 -6.98
N SER A 53 21.76 -5.75 -5.86
CA SER A 53 22.28 -6.88 -5.11
C SER A 53 21.14 -7.80 -4.66
N VAL A 54 21.37 -9.12 -4.66
CA VAL A 54 20.40 -10.09 -4.18
C VAL A 54 20.58 -10.26 -2.69
N LEU A 55 19.54 -10.00 -1.90
CA LEU A 55 19.52 -10.18 -0.44
C LEU A 55 19.04 -11.58 -0.04
N ALA A 56 18.12 -12.14 -0.81
CA ALA A 56 17.65 -13.52 -0.65
C ALA A 56 17.19 -14.08 -1.99
N ASP A 57 17.40 -15.37 -2.20
CA ASP A 57 16.94 -16.13 -3.35
C ASP A 57 16.09 -17.34 -2.94
N GLY A 58 15.59 -18.09 -3.92
CA GLY A 58 14.79 -19.28 -3.65
C GLY A 58 13.45 -18.98 -2.96
N LEU A 59 12.90 -17.78 -3.16
CA LEU A 59 11.55 -17.45 -2.73
C LEU A 59 10.52 -18.15 -3.64
N ASP A 60 9.39 -18.61 -3.06
CA ASP A 60 8.33 -19.28 -3.81
C ASP A 60 7.09 -18.39 -3.97
N TYR A 61 7.08 -17.63 -5.06
CA TYR A 61 5.97 -16.75 -5.41
C TYR A 61 5.66 -15.73 -4.30
N PRO A 62 6.64 -14.90 -3.89
CA PRO A 62 6.41 -13.87 -2.91
C PRO A 62 5.37 -12.89 -3.47
N TRP A 63 4.45 -12.41 -2.59
CA TRP A 63 3.36 -11.58 -3.02
C TRP A 63 3.40 -10.18 -2.41
N ASP A 64 3.74 -10.08 -1.14
CA ASP A 64 3.82 -8.81 -0.42
C ASP A 64 5.12 -8.70 0.39
N ILE A 65 5.50 -7.46 0.72
CA ILE A 65 6.70 -7.13 1.47
C ILE A 65 6.41 -5.98 2.44
N VAL A 66 6.77 -6.17 3.71
CA VAL A 66 6.68 -5.15 4.77
C VAL A 66 7.95 -5.18 5.61
N ARG A 67 8.16 -4.13 6.42
CA ARG A 67 9.34 -3.98 7.29
C ARG A 67 8.94 -3.81 8.75
N ASP A 68 9.72 -4.41 9.65
CA ASP A 68 9.68 -4.19 11.08
C ASP A 68 11.12 -4.01 11.60
N GLY A 69 11.55 -2.78 11.83
CA GLY A 69 12.95 -2.47 12.13
C GLY A 69 13.88 -2.94 11.00
N GLU A 70 14.83 -3.80 11.32
CA GLU A 70 15.75 -4.41 10.33
C GLU A 70 15.17 -5.66 9.67
N ARG A 71 14.03 -6.15 10.12
CA ARG A 71 13.38 -7.35 9.58
C ARG A 71 12.54 -7.01 8.36
N VAL A 72 12.78 -7.72 7.27
CA VAL A 72 11.92 -7.74 6.09
C VAL A 72 11.02 -8.96 6.18
N ILE A 73 9.72 -8.76 6.07
CA ILE A 73 8.71 -9.81 6.14
C ILE A 73 8.02 -9.92 4.80
N LEU A 74 7.97 -11.13 4.24
CA LEU A 74 7.34 -11.43 2.96
C LEU A 74 6.22 -12.45 3.15
N THR A 75 5.18 -12.35 2.32
CA THR A 75 4.23 -13.44 2.13
C THR A 75 4.60 -14.27 0.92
N GLU A 76 4.56 -15.59 1.01
CA GLU A 76 4.61 -16.53 -0.11
C GLU A 76 3.22 -17.14 -0.32
N LYS A 77 2.77 -17.18 -1.56
CA LYS A 77 1.39 -17.61 -1.91
C LYS A 77 0.95 -18.95 -1.35
N ALA A 78 1.89 -19.85 -1.11
CA ALA A 78 1.61 -21.18 -0.56
C ALA A 78 1.14 -21.15 0.91
N GLY A 79 1.19 -19.98 1.58
CA GLY A 79 0.78 -19.82 2.97
C GLY A 79 1.95 -19.62 3.93
N THR A 80 3.13 -19.36 3.42
CA THR A 80 4.36 -19.12 4.20
C THR A 80 4.59 -17.63 4.40
N LEU A 81 5.02 -17.24 5.59
CA LEU A 81 5.66 -15.95 5.83
C LEU A 81 7.16 -16.17 5.99
N VAL A 82 7.92 -15.30 5.32
CA VAL A 82 9.38 -15.33 5.32
C VAL A 82 9.87 -14.10 6.04
N ILE A 83 10.73 -14.28 7.03
CA ILE A 83 11.43 -13.20 7.75
C ILE A 83 12.90 -13.25 7.35
N ILE A 84 13.40 -12.12 6.88
CA ILE A 84 14.80 -11.94 6.47
C ILE A 84 15.42 -10.88 7.39
N GLU A 85 16.45 -11.26 8.11
CA GLU A 85 17.17 -10.41 9.06
C GLU A 85 18.66 -10.77 9.08
N GLY A 86 19.53 -9.79 8.84
CA GLY A 86 20.99 -10.01 8.84
C GLY A 86 21.48 -11.13 7.91
N GLY A 87 20.80 -11.34 6.78
CA GLY A 87 21.08 -12.41 5.81
C GLY A 87 20.48 -13.77 6.18
N ASN A 88 19.89 -13.92 7.38
CA ASN A 88 19.18 -15.15 7.77
C ASN A 88 17.77 -15.15 7.19
N VAL A 89 17.31 -16.29 6.70
CA VAL A 89 15.97 -16.50 6.14
C VAL A 89 15.21 -17.51 6.99
N GLN A 90 14.20 -17.04 7.72
CA GLN A 90 13.31 -17.89 8.50
C GLN A 90 11.97 -18.00 7.77
N ARG A 91 11.40 -19.21 7.73
CA ARG A 91 10.08 -19.47 7.14
C ARG A 91 9.16 -20.10 8.16
N SER A 92 7.93 -19.61 8.25
CA SER A 92 6.87 -20.26 9.02
C SER A 92 5.52 -20.17 8.31
N THR A 93 4.73 -21.23 8.41
CA THR A 93 3.40 -21.28 7.79
C THR A 93 2.40 -20.53 8.66
N LEU A 94 1.53 -19.72 8.04
CA LEU A 94 0.39 -19.12 8.71
C LEU A 94 -0.62 -20.21 9.08
N GLN A 95 -0.91 -20.34 10.36
CA GLN A 95 -1.97 -21.21 10.86
C GLN A 95 -3.31 -20.49 10.71
N THR A 96 -4.15 -21.00 9.82
CA THR A 96 -5.46 -20.42 9.46
C THR A 96 -6.61 -21.32 9.92
N SER A 97 -7.79 -20.72 10.12
CA SER A 97 -9.01 -21.46 10.50
C SER A 97 -9.51 -22.39 9.39
N ASP A 98 -9.33 -21.97 8.13
CA ASP A 98 -9.66 -22.76 6.94
C ASP A 98 -8.41 -22.96 6.07
N PRO A 99 -8.30 -24.11 5.35
CA PRO A 99 -7.18 -24.32 4.44
C PRO A 99 -7.13 -23.29 3.32
N LEU A 100 -5.91 -22.80 3.02
CA LEU A 100 -5.70 -21.89 1.90
C LEU A 100 -6.01 -22.57 0.56
N ARG A 101 -6.60 -21.78 -0.34
CA ARG A 101 -6.70 -22.11 -1.76
C ARG A 101 -5.57 -21.40 -2.49
N THR A 102 -4.66 -22.12 -3.13
CA THR A 102 -3.42 -21.56 -3.68
C THR A 102 -3.31 -21.63 -5.21
N GLU A 103 -4.39 -21.98 -5.88
CA GLU A 103 -4.40 -22.12 -7.35
C GLU A 103 -4.33 -20.78 -8.07
N GLY A 104 -3.52 -20.72 -9.12
CA GLY A 104 -3.45 -19.56 -10.00
C GLY A 104 -3.02 -18.27 -9.26
N GLY A 105 -3.93 -17.30 -9.18
CA GLY A 105 -3.75 -16.02 -8.48
C GLY A 105 -4.25 -16.03 -7.02
N ALA A 106 -4.79 -17.14 -6.54
CA ALA A 106 -5.25 -17.33 -5.17
C ALA A 106 -4.10 -17.74 -4.24
N GLY A 107 -4.21 -17.52 -2.95
CA GLY A 107 -3.20 -17.90 -1.94
C GLY A 107 -3.14 -16.95 -0.77
N LEU A 108 -2.03 -16.97 -0.04
CA LEU A 108 -1.64 -15.94 0.91
C LEU A 108 -1.12 -14.75 0.10
N LEU A 109 -1.79 -13.61 0.21
CA LEU A 109 -1.53 -12.43 -0.61
C LEU A 109 -0.95 -11.28 0.24
N GLY A 110 -1.75 -10.26 0.55
CA GLY A 110 -1.29 -9.06 1.23
C GLY A 110 -1.06 -9.24 2.72
N ILE A 111 -0.16 -8.44 3.26
CA ILE A 111 0.10 -8.29 4.70
C ILE A 111 0.29 -6.82 5.05
N ALA A 112 -0.28 -6.39 6.19
CA ALA A 112 0.01 -5.11 6.81
C ALA A 112 0.32 -5.32 8.30
N LEU A 113 1.40 -4.74 8.80
CA LEU A 113 1.74 -4.79 10.22
C LEU A 113 0.90 -3.76 10.97
N ALA A 114 0.37 -4.15 12.14
CA ALA A 114 -0.29 -3.19 13.02
C ALA A 114 0.73 -2.15 13.54
N PRO A 115 0.30 -0.92 13.87
CA PRO A 115 1.21 0.11 14.38
C PRO A 115 2.00 -0.31 15.63
N ASP A 116 1.45 -1.22 16.41
CA ASP A 116 2.04 -1.80 17.61
C ASP A 116 2.71 -3.18 17.38
N PHE A 117 3.01 -3.53 16.12
CA PHE A 117 3.51 -4.87 15.76
C PHE A 117 4.75 -5.29 16.53
N ALA A 118 5.71 -4.41 16.73
CA ALA A 118 6.95 -4.70 17.45
C ALA A 118 6.69 -5.24 18.86
N ASP A 119 5.63 -4.77 19.53
CA ASP A 119 5.25 -5.19 20.88
C ASP A 119 4.20 -6.32 20.88
N SER A 120 3.21 -6.21 19.99
CA SER A 120 2.04 -7.11 19.97
C SER A 120 2.22 -8.32 19.07
N GLY A 121 3.06 -8.23 18.04
CA GLY A 121 3.15 -9.20 16.96
C GLY A 121 1.91 -9.21 16.04
N ARG A 122 1.01 -8.21 16.15
CA ARG A 122 -0.26 -8.16 15.41
C ARG A 122 -0.06 -7.68 13.98
N ALA A 123 -0.65 -8.40 13.04
CA ALA A 123 -0.68 -8.05 11.64
C ALA A 123 -2.06 -8.35 11.04
N PHE A 124 -2.29 -7.83 9.84
CA PHE A 124 -3.48 -8.08 9.03
C PHE A 124 -3.08 -8.80 7.76
N VAL A 125 -3.84 -9.79 7.38
CA VAL A 125 -3.48 -10.67 6.25
C VAL A 125 -4.70 -10.91 5.38
N TYR A 126 -4.48 -10.91 4.07
CA TYR A 126 -5.47 -11.29 3.07
C TYR A 126 -5.11 -12.65 2.48
N TYR A 127 -6.04 -13.59 2.49
CA TYR A 127 -5.82 -14.87 1.84
C TYR A 127 -7.08 -15.44 1.19
N SER A 128 -6.84 -16.38 0.26
CA SER A 128 -7.90 -17.12 -0.45
C SER A 128 -8.14 -18.47 0.20
N TYR A 129 -9.42 -18.86 0.30
CA TYR A 129 -9.87 -20.15 0.84
C TYR A 129 -11.07 -20.66 0.05
N SER A 130 -11.66 -21.78 0.47
CA SER A 130 -12.89 -22.30 -0.12
C SER A 130 -14.05 -22.15 0.87
N SER A 131 -15.07 -21.38 0.48
CA SER A 131 -16.35 -21.29 1.18
C SER A 131 -17.30 -22.32 0.57
N GLY A 132 -17.38 -23.49 1.19
CA GLY A 132 -18.01 -24.66 0.53
C GLY A 132 -17.22 -25.08 -0.72
N SER A 133 -17.86 -25.07 -1.89
CA SER A 133 -17.21 -25.33 -3.18
C SER A 133 -16.64 -24.09 -3.87
N GLU A 134 -17.07 -22.89 -3.43
CA GLU A 134 -16.77 -21.65 -4.11
C GLU A 134 -15.45 -21.05 -3.62
N PRO A 135 -14.65 -20.41 -4.52
CA PRO A 135 -13.50 -19.64 -4.11
C PRO A 135 -13.94 -18.38 -3.39
N ALA A 136 -13.33 -18.13 -2.25
CA ALA A 136 -13.54 -16.92 -1.45
C ALA A 136 -12.21 -16.38 -0.94
N ASN A 137 -12.24 -15.12 -0.53
CA ASN A 137 -11.14 -14.46 0.13
C ASN A 137 -11.61 -13.93 1.49
N ARG A 138 -10.66 -13.66 2.38
CA ARG A 138 -10.94 -13.00 3.66
C ARG A 138 -9.78 -12.13 4.13
N VAL A 139 -10.11 -11.22 5.01
CA VAL A 139 -9.17 -10.42 5.78
C VAL A 139 -9.18 -10.90 7.22
N VAL A 140 -8.02 -11.18 7.77
CA VAL A 140 -7.88 -11.66 9.14
C VAL A 140 -6.88 -10.82 9.93
N ALA A 141 -7.07 -10.75 11.23
CA ALA A 141 -6.01 -10.42 12.16
C ALA A 141 -5.17 -11.68 12.40
N ALA A 142 -3.86 -11.53 12.36
CA ALA A 142 -2.90 -12.58 12.67
C ALA A 142 -1.93 -12.10 13.75
N ARG A 143 -1.29 -13.02 14.42
CA ARG A 143 -0.26 -12.75 15.43
C ARG A 143 0.99 -13.58 15.18
N PHE A 144 2.13 -12.91 15.25
CA PHE A 144 3.45 -13.51 15.31
C PHE A 144 3.92 -13.58 16.77
N ASP A 145 4.32 -14.75 17.24
CA ASP A 145 4.81 -14.97 18.61
C ASP A 145 6.34 -15.08 18.72
N GLY A 146 7.05 -14.68 17.64
CA GLY A 146 8.51 -14.83 17.51
C GLY A 146 8.93 -16.09 16.75
N ASN A 147 8.05 -17.05 16.56
CA ASN A 147 8.32 -18.31 15.86
C ASN A 147 7.22 -18.73 14.88
N THR A 148 5.97 -18.53 15.25
CA THR A 148 4.80 -18.97 14.46
C THR A 148 3.85 -17.82 14.19
N TRP A 149 3.19 -17.91 13.04
CA TRP A 149 2.10 -17.03 12.63
C TRP A 149 0.76 -17.74 12.81
N ARG A 150 -0.18 -17.06 13.45
CA ARG A 150 -1.49 -17.64 13.74
C ARG A 150 -2.60 -16.63 13.50
N GLU A 151 -3.64 -17.02 12.77
CA GLU A 151 -4.89 -16.28 12.70
C GLU A 151 -5.51 -16.14 14.09
N THR A 152 -5.99 -14.93 14.42
CA THR A 152 -6.61 -14.64 15.72
C THR A 152 -8.05 -14.21 15.61
N ALA A 153 -8.44 -13.59 14.48
CA ALA A 153 -9.80 -13.18 14.20
C ALA A 153 -10.03 -13.00 12.70
N VAL A 154 -11.22 -13.33 12.23
CA VAL A 154 -11.70 -12.97 10.90
C VAL A 154 -12.33 -11.58 10.96
N LEU A 155 -11.86 -10.64 10.13
CA LEU A 155 -12.33 -9.26 10.10
C LEU A 155 -13.35 -9.03 8.98
N VAL A 156 -13.08 -9.54 7.78
CA VAL A 156 -14.02 -9.56 6.66
C VAL A 156 -14.00 -10.95 6.04
N ASP A 157 -15.15 -11.56 5.93
CA ASP A 157 -15.30 -12.92 5.42
C ASP A 157 -16.04 -12.96 4.09
N ALA A 158 -15.97 -14.10 3.40
CA ALA A 158 -16.72 -14.41 2.20
C ALA A 158 -16.62 -13.33 1.10
N ILE A 159 -15.49 -12.64 1.00
CA ILE A 159 -15.22 -11.80 -0.16
C ILE A 159 -15.18 -12.72 -1.38
N PRO A 160 -15.95 -12.45 -2.47
CA PRO A 160 -15.94 -13.32 -3.62
C PRO A 160 -14.52 -13.52 -4.16
N GLY A 161 -14.14 -14.76 -4.41
CA GLY A 161 -12.83 -15.16 -4.91
C GLY A 161 -12.88 -15.66 -6.35
N HIS A 162 -11.70 -15.78 -6.95
CA HIS A 162 -11.54 -16.32 -8.30
C HIS A 162 -10.17 -16.97 -8.44
N ARG A 163 -10.03 -17.87 -9.42
CA ARG A 163 -8.74 -18.50 -9.71
C ARG A 163 -7.63 -17.51 -10.07
N LEU A 164 -7.94 -16.33 -10.64
CA LEU A 164 -6.96 -15.37 -11.16
C LEU A 164 -7.05 -13.97 -10.54
N TYR A 165 -8.26 -13.45 -10.33
CA TYR A 165 -8.52 -12.04 -10.07
C TYR A 165 -9.07 -11.85 -8.65
N ASN A 166 -8.16 -11.72 -7.68
CA ASN A 166 -8.51 -11.63 -6.26
C ASN A 166 -8.19 -10.26 -5.65
N GLY A 167 -7.51 -9.35 -6.41
CA GLY A 167 -6.95 -8.16 -5.80
C GLY A 167 -5.92 -8.55 -4.73
N GLY A 168 -6.19 -8.25 -3.48
CA GLY A 168 -5.48 -8.81 -2.32
C GLY A 168 -4.40 -7.91 -1.73
N ARG A 169 -4.24 -6.66 -2.20
CA ARG A 169 -3.37 -5.70 -1.52
C ARG A 169 -4.07 -5.19 -0.27
N ILE A 170 -3.31 -5.09 0.82
CA ILE A 170 -3.78 -4.60 2.10
C ILE A 170 -2.77 -3.63 2.68
N ALA A 171 -3.23 -2.49 3.19
CA ALA A 171 -2.37 -1.52 3.86
C ALA A 171 -3.16 -0.69 4.88
N ILE A 172 -2.47 -0.13 5.86
CA ILE A 172 -3.04 0.83 6.80
C ILE A 172 -2.84 2.23 6.24
N GLY A 173 -3.95 2.96 6.10
CA GLY A 173 -3.93 4.35 5.63
C GLY A 173 -3.49 5.34 6.71
N PRO A 174 -3.21 6.59 6.31
CA PRO A 174 -2.83 7.66 7.24
C PRO A 174 -3.93 8.03 8.23
N ASP A 175 -5.13 7.53 8.05
CA ASP A 175 -6.32 7.68 8.89
C ASP A 175 -6.52 6.51 9.87
N ASP A 176 -5.50 5.67 10.07
CA ASP A 176 -5.51 4.48 10.94
C ASP A 176 -6.59 3.45 10.58
N HIS A 177 -7.00 3.38 9.32
CA HIS A 177 -7.91 2.35 8.81
C HIS A 177 -7.21 1.39 7.88
N LEU A 178 -7.72 0.17 7.81
CA LEU A 178 -7.23 -0.85 6.91
C LEU A 178 -7.94 -0.73 5.56
N TYR A 179 -7.16 -0.62 4.49
CA TYR A 179 -7.64 -0.61 3.12
C TYR A 179 -7.29 -1.91 2.42
N VAL A 180 -8.22 -2.42 1.63
CA VAL A 180 -8.12 -3.74 1.01
C VAL A 180 -8.61 -3.66 -0.42
N THR A 181 -7.82 -4.17 -1.37
CA THR A 181 -8.25 -4.28 -2.76
C THR A 181 -8.83 -5.65 -3.05
N THR A 182 -9.92 -5.70 -3.82
CA THR A 182 -10.59 -6.94 -4.22
C THR A 182 -10.78 -7.03 -5.72
N GLY A 183 -10.67 -8.23 -6.30
CA GLY A 183 -10.82 -8.44 -7.72
C GLY A 183 -12.28 -8.64 -8.17
N TRP A 184 -12.55 -8.46 -9.46
CA TRP A 184 -13.87 -8.56 -10.06
C TRP A 184 -14.43 -9.99 -10.24
N THR A 185 -13.54 -10.99 -10.11
CA THR A 185 -13.90 -12.42 -10.10
C THR A 185 -14.56 -12.97 -11.38
N GLU A 186 -14.24 -12.37 -12.56
CA GLU A 186 -14.84 -12.67 -13.87
C GLU A 186 -16.38 -12.61 -13.90
N ASN A 187 -16.97 -11.79 -13.03
CA ASN A 187 -18.39 -11.50 -13.04
C ASN A 187 -18.59 -9.99 -13.30
N TYR A 188 -19.13 -9.64 -14.46
CA TYR A 188 -19.29 -8.27 -14.95
C TYR A 188 -20.24 -7.42 -14.10
N GLU A 189 -21.15 -8.01 -13.34
CA GLU A 189 -22.11 -7.27 -12.51
C GLU A 189 -21.50 -6.83 -11.17
N ARG A 190 -20.66 -7.68 -10.57
CA ARG A 190 -20.13 -7.47 -9.21
C ARG A 190 -19.37 -6.14 -8.99
N PRO A 191 -18.52 -5.66 -9.92
CA PRO A 191 -17.80 -4.40 -9.69
C PRO A 191 -18.73 -3.19 -9.53
N GLN A 192 -19.89 -3.20 -10.18
CA GLN A 192 -20.89 -2.12 -10.12
C GLN A 192 -21.94 -2.34 -9.02
N ASP A 193 -22.05 -3.54 -8.47
CA ASP A 193 -22.97 -3.86 -7.36
C ASP A 193 -22.36 -3.49 -6.01
N LEU A 194 -22.93 -2.51 -5.32
CA LEU A 194 -22.48 -2.05 -3.99
C LEU A 194 -22.76 -3.07 -2.87
N GLN A 195 -23.56 -4.09 -3.11
CA GLN A 195 -23.77 -5.19 -2.16
C GLN A 195 -22.71 -6.29 -2.29
N SER A 196 -21.95 -6.28 -3.37
CA SER A 196 -20.82 -7.19 -3.60
C SER A 196 -19.51 -6.57 -3.12
N LEU A 197 -18.66 -7.35 -2.46
CA LEU A 197 -17.31 -6.95 -2.08
C LEU A 197 -16.26 -7.21 -3.19
N ALA A 198 -16.66 -7.69 -4.37
CA ALA A 198 -15.76 -7.92 -5.50
C ALA A 198 -15.59 -6.66 -6.37
N GLY A 199 -14.38 -6.40 -6.85
CA GLY A 199 -14.07 -5.23 -7.67
C GLY A 199 -14.16 -3.90 -6.90
N LYS A 200 -13.55 -3.87 -5.71
CA LYS A 200 -13.65 -2.76 -4.75
C LYS A 200 -12.29 -2.37 -4.17
N VAL A 201 -12.21 -1.16 -3.66
CA VAL A 201 -11.38 -0.84 -2.51
C VAL A 201 -12.29 -0.84 -1.28
N LEU A 202 -11.93 -1.62 -0.28
CA LEU A 202 -12.64 -1.69 0.99
C LEU A 202 -11.87 -0.88 2.04
N ARG A 203 -12.59 -0.29 3.01
CA ARG A 203 -12.02 0.40 4.17
C ARG A 203 -12.72 -0.07 5.45
N LEU A 204 -11.92 -0.46 6.44
CA LEU A 204 -12.41 -0.98 7.72
C LEU A 204 -11.53 -0.51 8.87
N THR A 205 -12.08 -0.51 10.07
CA THR A 205 -11.29 -0.25 11.29
C THR A 205 -10.30 -1.40 11.54
N LEU A 206 -9.22 -1.17 12.28
CA LEU A 206 -8.28 -2.22 12.67
C LEU A 206 -8.89 -3.30 13.59
N ALA A 207 -10.12 -3.08 14.05
CA ALA A 207 -10.92 -4.06 14.79
C ALA A 207 -11.92 -4.84 13.89
N GLY A 208 -11.98 -4.55 12.58
CA GLY A 208 -12.86 -5.21 11.62
C GLY A 208 -14.26 -4.58 11.51
N GLY A 209 -14.51 -3.42 12.14
CA GLY A 209 -15.76 -2.69 12.01
C GLY A 209 -15.82 -1.84 10.74
N VAL A 210 -17.03 -1.49 10.31
CA VAL A 210 -17.24 -0.47 9.26
C VAL A 210 -17.04 0.91 9.87
N PRO A 211 -16.16 1.76 9.30
CA PRO A 211 -16.02 3.15 9.74
C PRO A 211 -17.32 3.95 9.55
N GLU A 212 -17.65 4.82 10.51
CA GLU A 212 -18.89 5.63 10.44
C GLU A 212 -18.87 6.64 9.29
N ASP A 213 -17.68 7.08 8.88
CA ASP A 213 -17.42 8.02 7.80
C ASP A 213 -17.17 7.35 6.44
N ASN A 214 -17.42 6.05 6.30
CA ASN A 214 -17.39 5.40 5.00
C ASN A 214 -18.46 6.00 4.06
N PRO A 215 -18.15 6.13 2.75
CA PRO A 215 -19.05 6.78 1.80
C PRO A 215 -20.41 6.08 1.64
N PHE A 216 -20.47 4.79 1.95
CA PHE A 216 -21.70 4.00 1.92
C PHE A 216 -21.98 3.47 3.32
N GLN A 217 -23.05 3.98 3.93
CA GLN A 217 -23.39 3.67 5.31
C GLN A 217 -23.53 2.17 5.57
N GLY A 218 -22.83 1.66 6.58
CA GLY A 218 -22.83 0.25 6.95
C GLY A 218 -22.12 -0.68 5.98
N SER A 219 -21.39 -0.15 5.00
CA SER A 219 -20.63 -0.91 4.00
C SER A 219 -19.13 -0.69 4.15
N PHE A 220 -18.34 -1.75 3.92
CA PHE A 220 -16.89 -1.64 3.80
C PHE A 220 -16.44 -0.96 2.50
N VAL A 221 -17.31 -0.81 1.52
CA VAL A 221 -16.96 -0.27 0.20
C VAL A 221 -16.50 1.18 0.32
N TYR A 222 -15.26 1.46 -0.11
CA TYR A 222 -14.69 2.81 -0.17
C TYR A 222 -14.75 3.38 -1.59
N SER A 223 -14.40 2.57 -2.59
CA SER A 223 -14.60 2.85 -4.02
C SER A 223 -14.97 1.55 -4.76
N TYR A 224 -15.53 1.67 -5.96
CA TYR A 224 -16.05 0.54 -6.71
C TYR A 224 -15.80 0.67 -8.21
N GLY A 225 -16.19 -0.35 -8.98
CA GLY A 225 -15.94 -0.37 -10.40
C GLY A 225 -14.48 -0.68 -10.75
N HIS A 226 -13.82 -1.49 -9.94
CA HIS A 226 -12.44 -1.95 -10.17
C HIS A 226 -12.40 -3.34 -10.80
N ARG A 227 -11.36 -3.59 -11.62
CA ARG A 227 -11.16 -4.89 -12.24
C ARG A 227 -10.26 -5.80 -11.39
N ASN A 228 -8.99 -5.50 -11.24
CA ASN A 228 -8.07 -6.33 -10.45
C ASN A 228 -6.95 -5.47 -9.84
N PRO A 229 -7.27 -4.66 -8.85
CA PRO A 229 -6.30 -3.79 -8.20
C PRO A 229 -5.31 -4.60 -7.35
N GLN A 230 -4.00 -4.38 -7.55
CA GLN A 230 -2.91 -5.08 -6.86
C GLN A 230 -1.89 -4.16 -6.20
N GLY A 231 -1.99 -2.86 -6.37
CA GLY A 231 -1.17 -1.85 -5.72
C GLY A 231 -2.02 -0.83 -4.98
N LEU A 232 -1.51 -0.32 -3.86
CA LEU A 232 -2.20 0.65 -3.01
C LEU A 232 -1.15 1.43 -2.22
N ALA A 233 -1.14 2.77 -2.35
CA ALA A 233 -0.22 3.65 -1.63
C ALA A 233 -0.77 5.07 -1.49
N TRP A 234 -0.33 5.77 -0.43
CA TRP A 234 -0.64 7.19 -0.21
C TRP A 234 0.58 8.06 -0.40
N ASN A 235 0.37 9.24 -0.94
CA ASN A 235 1.38 10.30 -0.92
C ASN A 235 1.36 11.04 0.44
N GLY A 236 2.30 11.98 0.60
CA GLY A 236 2.41 12.82 1.81
C GLY A 236 1.22 13.76 2.06
N GLU A 237 0.34 13.96 1.08
CA GLU A 237 -0.88 14.76 1.15
C GLU A 237 -2.12 13.92 1.52
N GLY A 238 -1.95 12.61 1.66
CA GLY A 238 -3.01 11.66 1.97
C GLY A 238 -3.85 11.23 0.76
N GLU A 239 -3.40 11.52 -0.47
CA GLU A 239 -4.04 11.04 -1.68
C GLU A 239 -3.72 9.54 -1.89
N LEU A 240 -4.76 8.74 -2.08
CA LEU A 240 -4.67 7.30 -2.30
C LEU A 240 -4.54 6.99 -3.79
N PHE A 241 -3.49 6.27 -4.16
CA PHE A 241 -3.30 5.71 -5.50
C PHE A 241 -3.49 4.20 -5.47
N VAL A 242 -4.11 3.68 -6.53
CA VAL A 242 -4.32 2.24 -6.75
C VAL A 242 -3.85 1.88 -8.14
N ALA A 243 -3.09 0.79 -8.24
CA ALA A 243 -2.65 0.21 -9.51
C ALA A 243 -3.46 -1.05 -9.81
N GLU A 244 -4.02 -1.13 -11.01
CA GLU A 244 -4.85 -2.26 -11.40
C GLU A 244 -4.62 -2.75 -12.83
N HIS A 245 -4.90 -4.05 -13.03
CA HIS A 245 -4.78 -4.68 -14.33
C HIS A 245 -6.00 -4.42 -15.21
N GLY A 246 -5.77 -3.97 -16.41
CA GLY A 246 -6.74 -3.94 -17.48
C GLY A 246 -7.09 -5.33 -18.03
N GLN A 247 -7.89 -5.41 -19.10
CA GLN A 247 -8.35 -6.69 -19.64
C GLN A 247 -7.26 -7.43 -20.44
N ALA A 248 -6.64 -6.76 -21.39
CA ALA A 248 -5.53 -7.26 -22.21
C ALA A 248 -4.41 -6.24 -22.32
N ALA A 249 -4.76 -5.00 -22.23
CA ALA A 249 -4.01 -3.77 -22.14
C ALA A 249 -4.82 -2.82 -21.24
N LEU A 250 -4.59 -1.52 -21.32
CA LEU A 250 -5.32 -0.52 -20.51
C LEU A 250 -5.17 -0.79 -19.01
N ASP A 251 -3.97 -1.20 -18.59
CA ASP A 251 -3.61 -1.24 -17.17
C ASP A 251 -3.63 0.19 -16.61
N GLU A 252 -4.05 0.37 -15.36
CA GLU A 252 -4.40 1.68 -14.82
C GLU A 252 -3.69 2.00 -13.51
N ILE A 253 -3.37 3.29 -13.34
CA ILE A 253 -3.10 3.89 -12.02
C ILE A 253 -4.24 4.86 -11.76
N ASN A 254 -4.97 4.64 -10.68
CA ASN A 254 -6.15 5.39 -10.29
C ASN A 254 -5.87 6.26 -9.06
N LEU A 255 -6.27 7.53 -9.09
CA LEU A 255 -6.34 8.40 -7.92
C LEU A 255 -7.72 8.21 -7.27
N ILE A 256 -7.75 7.65 -6.06
CA ILE A 256 -8.97 7.17 -5.43
C ILE A 256 -9.65 8.25 -4.59
N ALA A 257 -10.93 8.47 -4.90
CA ALA A 257 -11.82 9.29 -4.08
C ALA A 257 -12.88 8.42 -3.39
N PRO A 258 -13.30 8.77 -2.15
CA PRO A 258 -14.35 8.03 -1.45
C PRO A 258 -15.67 8.07 -2.21
N GLY A 259 -16.32 6.90 -2.35
CA GLY A 259 -17.59 6.73 -3.05
C GLY A 259 -17.53 6.75 -4.57
N ALA A 260 -16.35 6.96 -5.16
CA ALA A 260 -16.20 7.06 -6.61
C ALA A 260 -16.31 5.71 -7.31
N ASN A 261 -16.84 5.74 -8.54
CA ASN A 261 -16.96 4.61 -9.46
C ASN A 261 -15.86 4.70 -10.52
N TYR A 262 -14.98 3.69 -10.61
CA TYR A 262 -13.87 3.62 -11.58
C TYR A 262 -14.26 2.87 -12.87
N GLY A 263 -15.51 2.59 -13.02
CA GLY A 263 -16.18 2.30 -14.29
C GLY A 263 -16.10 0.87 -14.80
N TRP A 264 -15.16 0.01 -14.32
CA TRP A 264 -15.12 -1.36 -14.80
C TRP A 264 -16.44 -2.11 -14.52
N PRO A 265 -17.03 -2.83 -15.47
CA PRO A 265 -16.57 -3.11 -16.84
C PRO A 265 -17.18 -2.18 -17.93
N ILE A 266 -17.76 -1.06 -17.54
CA ILE A 266 -18.52 -0.17 -18.43
C ILE A 266 -17.60 0.76 -19.21
N ILE A 267 -16.56 1.30 -18.53
CA ILE A 267 -15.50 2.11 -19.16
C ILE A 267 -14.13 1.52 -18.82
N SER A 268 -13.13 1.82 -19.65
CA SER A 268 -11.71 1.53 -19.46
C SER A 268 -10.85 2.50 -20.26
N GLY A 269 -9.65 2.82 -19.76
CA GLY A 269 -8.71 3.73 -20.43
C GLY A 269 -9.31 5.11 -20.69
N ASP A 270 -9.36 5.54 -21.96
CA ASP A 270 -9.87 6.87 -22.38
C ASP A 270 -11.40 6.98 -22.43
N GLU A 271 -12.12 5.89 -22.20
CA GLU A 271 -13.59 5.92 -22.22
C GLU A 271 -14.13 6.75 -21.06
N ALA A 272 -15.23 7.46 -21.29
CA ALA A 272 -15.86 8.33 -20.30
C ALA A 272 -17.36 8.11 -20.24
N GLN A 273 -17.90 8.03 -19.02
CA GLN A 273 -19.34 8.00 -18.75
C GLN A 273 -19.65 8.86 -17.54
N GLU A 274 -20.81 9.53 -17.55
CA GLU A 274 -21.25 10.35 -16.43
C GLU A 274 -21.32 9.54 -15.13
N GLY A 275 -20.76 10.09 -14.05
CA GLY A 275 -20.69 9.44 -12.74
C GLY A 275 -19.55 8.42 -12.57
N MET A 276 -18.70 8.24 -13.57
CA MET A 276 -17.53 7.39 -13.53
C MET A 276 -16.25 8.20 -13.64
N GLN A 277 -15.21 7.74 -12.93
CA GLN A 277 -13.89 8.37 -12.90
C GLN A 277 -12.98 7.68 -13.92
N PRO A 278 -12.39 8.40 -14.87
CA PRO A 278 -11.34 7.83 -15.71
C PRO A 278 -10.07 7.61 -14.90
N PRO A 279 -9.17 6.72 -15.35
CA PRO A 279 -7.89 6.52 -14.70
C PRO A 279 -7.03 7.78 -14.70
N PHE A 280 -6.16 7.92 -13.69
CA PHE A 280 -5.15 8.99 -13.67
C PHE A 280 -4.17 8.83 -14.83
N VAL A 281 -3.72 7.60 -15.09
CA VAL A 281 -2.93 7.20 -16.26
C VAL A 281 -3.24 5.75 -16.61
N HIS A 282 -3.14 5.39 -17.88
CA HIS A 282 -3.29 4.02 -18.36
C HIS A 282 -2.23 3.65 -19.41
N SER A 283 -2.03 2.35 -19.62
CA SER A 283 -0.99 1.83 -20.51
C SER A 283 -1.30 1.90 -22.01
N GLY A 284 -2.46 2.43 -22.38
CA GLY A 284 -2.89 2.41 -23.78
C GLY A 284 -2.99 0.99 -24.35
N GLY A 285 -2.40 0.78 -25.52
CA GLY A 285 -2.35 -0.54 -26.17
C GLY A 285 -1.32 -1.51 -25.59
N ASP A 286 -0.46 -1.05 -24.69
CA ASP A 286 0.56 -1.87 -24.05
C ASP A 286 0.04 -2.51 -22.74
N THR A 287 0.86 -3.37 -22.14
CA THR A 287 0.56 -3.95 -20.84
C THR A 287 1.75 -3.83 -19.89
N TRP A 288 1.52 -3.22 -18.73
CA TRP A 288 2.46 -3.18 -17.62
C TRP A 288 2.26 -4.36 -16.68
N ALA A 289 1.01 -4.79 -16.51
CA ALA A 289 0.53 -5.61 -15.41
C ALA A 289 1.08 -5.08 -14.07
N PRO A 290 0.67 -3.85 -13.67
CA PRO A 290 1.20 -3.17 -12.50
C PRO A 290 0.81 -3.95 -11.24
N SER A 291 1.69 -3.95 -10.22
CA SER A 291 1.41 -4.66 -8.98
C SER A 291 1.65 -3.76 -7.77
N GLY A 292 2.55 -4.10 -6.87
CA GLY A 292 2.82 -3.25 -5.73
C GLY A 292 3.31 -1.86 -6.14
N ILE A 293 2.82 -0.85 -5.46
CA ILE A 293 3.24 0.53 -5.62
C ILE A 293 3.65 1.09 -4.25
N ALA A 294 4.55 2.07 -4.24
CA ALA A 294 4.95 2.76 -3.02
C ALA A 294 5.45 4.17 -3.35
N PHE A 295 5.30 5.08 -2.41
CA PHE A 295 5.92 6.40 -2.51
C PHE A 295 7.33 6.39 -1.93
N ALA A 296 8.28 6.95 -2.68
CA ALA A 296 9.59 7.34 -2.21
C ALA A 296 9.63 8.88 -2.23
N GLY A 297 9.51 9.52 -1.06
CA GLY A 297 9.21 10.94 -1.00
C GLY A 297 7.88 11.28 -1.70
N ASN A 298 7.93 12.12 -2.74
CA ASN A 298 6.75 12.50 -3.51
C ASN A 298 6.58 11.71 -4.82
N GLU A 299 7.46 10.75 -5.10
CA GLU A 299 7.48 9.99 -6.34
C GLU A 299 6.79 8.63 -6.17
N LEU A 300 5.78 8.35 -6.98
CA LEU A 300 5.10 7.06 -6.98
C LEU A 300 5.88 6.05 -7.82
N LEU A 301 6.41 5.05 -7.14
CA LEU A 301 7.05 3.89 -7.75
C LEU A 301 6.01 2.84 -8.09
N VAL A 302 6.11 2.27 -9.29
CA VAL A 302 5.18 1.27 -9.82
C VAL A 302 5.97 0.05 -10.27
N THR A 303 5.69 -1.11 -9.68
CA THR A 303 6.27 -2.36 -10.15
C THR A 303 5.44 -2.97 -11.26
N ALA A 304 6.08 -3.57 -12.24
CA ALA A 304 5.43 -4.16 -13.39
C ALA A 304 5.80 -5.64 -13.56
N LEU A 305 4.76 -6.48 -13.64
CA LEU A 305 4.93 -7.93 -13.85
C LEU A 305 5.19 -8.26 -15.32
N GLN A 306 4.50 -7.60 -16.24
CA GLN A 306 4.69 -7.79 -17.67
C GLN A 306 5.72 -6.80 -18.21
N GLY A 307 5.76 -5.59 -17.69
CA GLY A 307 6.81 -4.61 -17.99
C GLY A 307 8.18 -4.96 -17.40
N ARG A 308 8.27 -5.97 -16.52
CA ARG A 308 9.50 -6.58 -15.99
C ARG A 308 10.51 -5.63 -15.38
N GLY A 309 10.02 -4.66 -14.64
CA GLY A 309 10.85 -3.62 -14.05
C GLY A 309 10.15 -2.80 -12.98
N LEU A 310 10.87 -1.77 -12.57
CA LEU A 310 10.38 -0.70 -11.72
C LEU A 310 10.25 0.57 -12.57
N TYR A 311 9.17 1.27 -12.37
CA TYR A 311 8.82 2.53 -13.03
C TYR A 311 8.53 3.59 -11.98
N VAL A 312 8.62 4.85 -12.38
CA VAL A 312 8.18 6.01 -11.61
C VAL A 312 7.09 6.74 -12.39
N LEU A 313 6.04 7.18 -11.70
CA LEU A 313 4.97 7.96 -12.31
C LEU A 313 5.41 9.42 -12.49
N ASP A 314 5.54 9.88 -13.74
CA ASP A 314 5.54 11.29 -14.04
C ASP A 314 4.10 11.82 -13.95
N ARG A 315 3.82 12.59 -12.88
CA ARG A 315 2.48 13.15 -12.63
C ARG A 315 2.14 14.31 -13.57
N GLN A 316 3.15 14.98 -14.13
CA GLN A 316 2.96 16.11 -15.03
C GLN A 316 2.58 15.63 -16.42
N ASP A 317 3.37 14.70 -16.98
CA ASP A 317 3.13 14.16 -18.33
C ASP A 317 2.17 12.97 -18.32
N ARG A 318 1.81 12.44 -17.14
CA ARG A 318 0.97 11.27 -16.92
C ARG A 318 1.49 10.04 -17.68
N THR A 319 2.77 9.75 -17.46
CA THR A 319 3.46 8.59 -18.04
C THR A 319 4.14 7.77 -16.95
N LEU A 320 4.44 6.51 -17.24
CA LEU A 320 5.33 5.69 -16.43
C LEU A 320 6.71 5.66 -17.06
N GLU A 321 7.70 6.24 -16.37
CA GLU A 321 9.08 6.26 -16.81
C GLU A 321 9.88 5.09 -16.19
N PRO A 322 10.72 4.40 -16.97
CA PRO A 322 11.48 3.27 -16.47
C PRO A 322 12.58 3.74 -15.50
N VAL A 323 12.64 3.12 -14.31
CA VAL A 323 13.71 3.31 -13.32
C VAL A 323 14.77 2.24 -13.52
N VAL A 324 14.36 0.97 -13.59
CA VAL A 324 15.24 -0.16 -13.83
C VAL A 324 14.50 -1.32 -14.49
N SER A 325 15.11 -1.92 -15.49
CA SER A 325 14.66 -3.19 -16.07
C SER A 325 15.46 -4.34 -15.45
N LEU A 326 14.78 -5.25 -14.76
CA LEU A 326 15.39 -6.46 -14.21
C LEU A 326 15.28 -7.66 -15.15
N GLY A 327 14.51 -7.54 -16.26
CA GLY A 327 14.15 -8.67 -17.12
C GLY A 327 13.25 -9.71 -16.44
N GLU A 328 12.85 -9.46 -15.20
CA GLU A 328 12.02 -10.32 -14.35
C GLU A 328 10.72 -9.63 -13.99
N ARG A 329 9.72 -10.42 -13.65
CA ARG A 329 8.42 -9.91 -13.16
C ARG A 329 8.60 -9.34 -11.75
N VAL A 330 8.45 -8.02 -11.58
CA VAL A 330 8.58 -7.35 -10.29
C VAL A 330 7.20 -7.24 -9.64
N ARG A 331 7.08 -7.72 -8.40
CA ARG A 331 5.80 -7.82 -7.70
C ARG A 331 5.53 -6.66 -6.75
N HIS A 332 6.52 -6.23 -6.00
CA HIS A 332 6.36 -5.13 -5.06
C HIS A 332 7.69 -4.41 -4.84
N VAL A 333 7.60 -3.15 -4.46
CA VAL A 333 8.72 -2.29 -4.05
C VAL A 333 8.47 -1.78 -2.63
N LEU A 334 9.53 -1.78 -1.82
CA LEU A 334 9.54 -1.21 -0.47
C LEU A 334 10.72 -0.24 -0.38
N PRO A 335 10.48 1.08 -0.35
CA PRO A 335 11.53 2.07 -0.09
C PRO A 335 12.07 1.93 1.34
N ILE A 336 13.40 1.95 1.48
CA ILE A 336 14.09 1.90 2.78
C ILE A 336 15.25 2.88 2.73
N ASP A 337 15.14 3.96 3.47
CA ASP A 337 16.13 5.04 3.48
C ASP A 337 16.41 5.50 2.02
N ASP A 338 17.64 5.38 1.52
CA ASP A 338 18.02 5.71 0.13
C ASP A 338 17.96 4.49 -0.82
N ASP A 339 17.57 3.33 -0.33
CA ASP A 339 17.51 2.08 -1.09
C ASP A 339 16.06 1.68 -1.42
N LEU A 340 15.90 0.83 -2.43
CA LEU A 340 14.63 0.21 -2.79
C LEU A 340 14.75 -1.30 -2.69
N LEU A 341 13.87 -1.95 -1.94
CA LEU A 341 13.76 -3.40 -1.93
C LEU A 341 12.68 -3.86 -2.90
N LEU A 342 13.02 -4.79 -3.77
CA LEU A 342 12.11 -5.36 -4.76
C LEU A 342 11.95 -6.86 -4.55
N ILE A 343 10.74 -7.36 -4.64
CA ILE A 343 10.47 -8.79 -4.76
C ILE A 343 10.08 -9.14 -6.19
N THR A 344 10.63 -10.23 -6.72
CA THR A 344 10.22 -10.77 -8.02
C THR A 344 9.07 -11.77 -7.87
N SER A 345 8.37 -12.07 -8.96
CA SER A 345 7.29 -13.07 -9.02
C SER A 345 7.24 -13.66 -10.42
N ASN A 346 8.26 -14.49 -10.73
CA ASN A 346 8.53 -14.94 -12.08
C ASN A 346 7.53 -15.95 -12.64
N ARG A 347 6.88 -16.74 -11.75
CA ARG A 347 5.81 -17.62 -12.17
C ARG A 347 4.51 -16.84 -12.41
N SER A 348 4.00 -16.88 -13.63
CA SER A 348 2.67 -16.35 -13.93
C SER A 348 1.57 -17.13 -13.19
N PRO A 349 0.42 -16.52 -12.82
CA PRO A 349 -0.73 -17.23 -12.27
C PRO A 349 -1.29 -18.33 -13.18
N ARG A 350 -0.94 -18.27 -14.47
CA ARG A 350 -1.29 -19.30 -15.47
C ARG A 350 -0.17 -20.29 -15.74
N GLY A 351 1.04 -20.06 -15.18
CA GLY A 351 2.23 -20.89 -15.34
C GLY A 351 2.32 -21.99 -14.30
N GLN A 352 3.24 -22.94 -14.56
CA GLN A 352 3.59 -24.05 -13.67
C GLN A 352 5.08 -24.05 -13.37
N GLY A 353 5.50 -24.87 -12.40
CA GLY A 353 6.90 -25.03 -12.03
C GLY A 353 7.35 -24.06 -10.92
N PRO A 354 8.65 -24.11 -10.57
CA PRO A 354 9.21 -23.27 -9.52
C PRO A 354 9.22 -21.81 -9.93
N SER A 355 9.02 -20.92 -8.98
CA SER A 355 8.99 -19.47 -9.19
C SER A 355 10.40 -18.91 -9.34
N LYS A 356 11.37 -19.37 -8.52
CA LYS A 356 12.76 -18.91 -8.49
C LYS A 356 12.88 -17.40 -8.27
N ASP A 357 12.13 -16.91 -7.29
CA ASP A 357 12.03 -15.49 -7.00
C ASP A 357 13.10 -15.03 -6.01
N ARG A 358 13.29 -13.72 -5.97
CA ARG A 358 14.36 -13.07 -5.23
C ARG A 358 13.86 -11.83 -4.50
N LEU A 359 14.54 -11.50 -3.40
CA LEU A 359 14.56 -10.17 -2.81
C LEU A 359 15.81 -9.46 -3.32
N VAL A 360 15.63 -8.33 -3.99
CA VAL A 360 16.69 -7.53 -4.60
C VAL A 360 16.73 -6.17 -3.93
N ARG A 361 17.91 -5.69 -3.57
CA ARG A 361 18.15 -4.29 -3.18
C ARG A 361 18.65 -3.52 -4.39
N LEU A 362 18.06 -2.37 -4.64
CA LEU A 362 18.60 -1.34 -5.52
C LEU A 362 19.15 -0.21 -4.65
N SER A 363 20.41 0.15 -4.89
CA SER A 363 21.08 1.28 -4.25
C SER A 363 21.45 2.30 -5.30
N ALA A 364 21.18 3.58 -5.03
CA ALA A 364 21.57 4.66 -5.92
C ALA A 364 23.09 4.73 -6.04
N GLN A 365 23.60 4.88 -7.26
CA GLN A 365 25.03 5.17 -7.52
C GLN A 365 25.24 6.69 -7.43
N ASN A 366 26.21 7.11 -6.63
CA ASN A 366 26.63 8.51 -6.49
C ASN A 366 27.41 9.00 -7.71
#